data_5e634a0b4960486c3dafe13e7db7c88a
#
_entry.id   5e634a0b4960486c3dafe13e7db7c88a
#
_cell.length_a   1.000
_cell.length_b   1.000
_cell.length_c   1.000
_cell.angle_alpha   90.00
_cell.angle_beta   90.00
_cell.angle_gamma   90.00
#
_symmetry.space_group_name_H-M   'P 1'
#
loop_
_entity.id
_entity.type
_entity.pdbx_description
1 polymer ?
#
loop_
_entity_poly.entity_id
_entity_poly.type
_entity_poly.pdbx_seq_one_letter_code
_entity_poly.pdbx_strand_id
1 'polypeptide(L)'
;GADGSLNLAPYSFFNAISENPAMVMFSVQSDHETHRKDSLRNIDETGEFVVNIVSEAQFEAMNISSGTYPYGESEFDHAGLAIEPSQTVAVPRASGVPAALECRHFQTIDLPRNDDGGGYVLVIGTVTGIYIDDNVVENGLVKYEAFVPISRLGYRDYGRVTDIFQASRPGQA
;
A
#
# COMPACT_ATOMS: atom_id res chain seq x y z
N GLY A 1 8.62 8.10 9.59
CA GLY A 1 8.45 9.29 10.39
C GLY A 1 9.53 10.34 10.12
N ALA A 2 9.32 11.56 10.55
CA ALA A 2 10.29 12.65 10.38
C ALA A 2 11.62 12.40 11.12
N ASP A 3 11.62 11.51 12.08
CA ASP A 3 12.78 11.05 12.84
C ASP A 3 13.54 9.89 12.14
N GLY A 4 13.08 9.46 10.97
CA GLY A 4 13.63 8.33 10.22
C GLY A 4 13.05 6.97 10.63
N SER A 5 12.08 6.91 11.54
CA SER A 5 11.38 5.68 11.88
C SER A 5 10.63 5.13 10.66
N LEU A 6 10.67 3.80 10.50
CA LEU A 6 9.99 3.09 9.42
C LEU A 6 8.77 2.35 9.95
N ASN A 7 7.69 2.39 9.19
CA ASN A 7 6.46 1.63 9.45
C ASN A 7 6.01 0.92 8.18
N LEU A 8 5.52 -0.30 8.31
CA LEU A 8 4.96 -1.09 7.22
C LEU A 8 3.68 -1.78 7.71
N ALA A 9 2.55 -1.51 7.06
CA ALA A 9 1.29 -2.12 7.41
C ALA A 9 0.45 -2.44 6.17
N PRO A 10 -0.28 -3.58 6.13
CA PRO A 10 -1.17 -3.90 5.02
C PRO A 10 -2.51 -3.17 5.17
N TYR A 11 -2.99 -2.62 4.06
CA TYR A 11 -4.28 -1.96 3.94
C TYR A 11 -5.14 -2.62 2.88
N SER A 12 -6.25 -3.22 3.31
CA SER A 12 -7.17 -3.93 2.40
C SER A 12 -8.15 -2.99 1.69
N PHE A 13 -8.46 -1.85 2.29
CA PHE A 13 -9.30 -0.83 1.66
C PHE A 13 -8.43 0.13 0.87
N PHE A 14 -7.98 -0.30 -0.29
CA PHE A 14 -7.11 0.44 -1.21
C PHE A 14 -7.70 0.45 -2.61
N ASN A 15 -7.61 1.58 -3.31
CA ASN A 15 -7.93 1.67 -4.72
C ASN A 15 -7.20 2.83 -5.42
N ALA A 16 -6.98 2.68 -6.74
CA ALA A 16 -6.70 3.81 -7.62
C ALA A 16 -8.00 4.57 -7.92
N ILE A 17 -7.96 5.91 -7.87
CA ILE A 17 -9.15 6.76 -8.00
C ILE A 17 -9.09 7.74 -9.16
N SER A 18 -7.93 7.97 -9.74
CA SER A 18 -7.74 8.83 -10.90
C SER A 18 -6.50 8.40 -11.67
N GLU A 19 -6.51 8.56 -12.98
CA GLU A 19 -5.37 8.28 -13.85
C GLU A 19 -4.63 9.55 -14.32
N ASN A 20 -5.30 10.71 -14.30
CA ASN A 20 -4.64 11.98 -14.65
C ASN A 20 -5.26 13.15 -13.87
N PRO A 21 -4.59 13.66 -12.81
CA PRO A 21 -3.36 13.09 -12.23
C PRO A 21 -3.59 11.70 -11.66
N ALA A 22 -2.54 10.86 -11.66
CA ALA A 22 -2.62 9.53 -11.06
C ALA A 22 -2.76 9.65 -9.54
N MET A 23 -3.82 9.07 -8.98
CA MET A 23 -4.12 9.17 -7.55
C MET A 23 -4.60 7.84 -7.00
N VAL A 24 -4.27 7.62 -5.73
CA VAL A 24 -4.68 6.45 -4.96
C VAL A 24 -5.32 6.85 -3.65
N MET A 25 -6.11 5.94 -3.08
CA MET A 25 -6.64 6.08 -1.73
C MET A 25 -6.49 4.79 -0.93
N PHE A 26 -6.43 4.91 0.39
CA PHE A 26 -6.61 3.81 1.32
C PHE A 26 -7.25 4.28 2.62
N SER A 27 -7.95 3.37 3.33
CA SER A 27 -8.55 3.69 4.61
C SER A 27 -7.73 3.15 5.77
N VAL A 28 -7.54 3.99 6.78
CA VAL A 28 -6.85 3.67 8.03
C VAL A 28 -7.84 3.70 9.17
N GLN A 29 -7.89 2.65 9.98
CA GLN A 29 -8.64 2.67 11.22
C GLN A 29 -7.98 3.66 12.19
N SER A 30 -8.76 4.58 12.73
CA SER A 30 -8.28 5.62 13.64
C SER A 30 -9.34 5.89 14.69
N ASP A 31 -8.97 5.76 15.96
CA ASP A 31 -9.74 6.31 17.07
C ASP A 31 -9.10 7.65 17.46
N HIS A 32 -9.40 8.67 16.76
CA HIS A 32 -8.88 10.03 16.73
C HIS A 32 -8.21 10.62 17.99
N GLU A 33 -8.43 10.06 19.18
CA GLU A 33 -8.00 10.69 20.43
C GLU A 33 -6.81 9.99 21.10
N THR A 34 -6.66 8.67 20.94
CA THR A 34 -5.69 7.91 21.73
C THR A 34 -4.73 7.03 20.94
N HIS A 35 -5.12 6.53 19.76
CA HIS A 35 -4.30 5.56 18.99
C HIS A 35 -4.28 5.89 17.49
N ARG A 36 -3.53 6.92 17.15
CA ARG A 36 -3.24 7.19 15.75
C ARG A 36 -2.25 6.16 15.22
N LYS A 37 -2.65 5.41 14.17
CA LYS A 37 -1.77 4.42 13.53
C LYS A 37 -0.49 5.10 13.04
N ASP A 38 0.65 4.40 13.15
CA ASP A 38 1.96 4.95 12.82
C ASP A 38 2.06 5.38 11.36
N SER A 39 1.47 4.64 10.41
CA SER A 39 1.37 5.05 9.02
C SER A 39 0.72 6.43 8.85
N LEU A 40 -0.38 6.68 9.56
CA LEU A 40 -1.08 7.97 9.47
C LEU A 40 -0.25 9.10 10.09
N ARG A 41 0.39 8.83 11.24
CA ARG A 41 1.30 9.79 11.87
C ARG A 41 2.46 10.14 10.94
N ASN A 42 3.12 9.14 10.38
CA ASN A 42 4.26 9.35 9.49
C ASN A 42 3.86 10.13 8.23
N ILE A 43 2.69 9.84 7.65
CA ILE A 43 2.16 10.60 6.50
C ILE A 43 1.90 12.06 6.85
N ASP A 44 1.32 12.34 8.02
CA ASP A 44 1.09 13.72 8.44
C ASP A 44 2.38 14.50 8.68
N GLU A 45 3.42 13.83 9.18
CA GLU A 45 4.71 14.44 9.46
C GLU A 45 5.54 14.67 8.20
N THR A 46 5.53 13.71 7.26
CA THR A 46 6.40 13.70 6.09
C THR A 46 5.73 14.15 4.81
N GLY A 47 4.41 14.03 4.73
CA GLY A 47 3.66 14.28 3.51
C GLY A 47 3.87 13.22 2.42
N GLU A 48 4.46 12.05 2.75
CA GLU A 48 4.85 11.05 1.76
C GLU A 48 4.55 9.63 2.23
N PHE A 49 4.29 8.73 1.29
CA PHE A 49 4.14 7.30 1.54
C PHE A 49 4.41 6.47 0.28
N VAL A 50 4.66 5.17 0.46
CA VAL A 50 4.85 4.23 -0.64
C VAL A 50 3.84 3.09 -0.51
N VAL A 51 3.13 2.80 -1.61
CA VAL A 51 2.27 1.62 -1.71
C VAL A 51 3.06 0.50 -2.36
N ASN A 52 3.33 -0.58 -1.61
CA ASN A 52 3.99 -1.78 -2.11
C ASN A 52 2.93 -2.79 -2.57
N ILE A 53 3.02 -3.27 -3.80
CA ILE A 53 2.10 -4.29 -4.32
C ILE A 53 2.54 -5.65 -3.80
N VAL A 54 1.62 -6.34 -3.13
CA VAL A 54 1.89 -7.66 -2.53
C VAL A 54 1.75 -8.76 -3.57
N SER A 55 2.81 -9.54 -3.75
CA SER A 55 2.79 -10.79 -4.50
C SER A 55 2.63 -12.00 -3.58
N GLU A 56 2.40 -13.18 -4.18
CA GLU A 56 2.40 -14.44 -3.42
C GLU A 56 3.70 -14.65 -2.64
N ALA A 57 4.85 -14.25 -3.21
CA ALA A 57 6.15 -14.39 -2.57
C ALA A 57 6.30 -13.55 -1.30
N GLN A 58 5.63 -12.38 -1.21
CA GLN A 58 5.66 -11.52 -0.04
C GLN A 58 4.50 -11.75 0.94
N PHE A 59 3.62 -12.73 0.69
CA PHE A 59 2.42 -12.93 1.50
C PHE A 59 2.72 -13.14 2.98
N GLU A 60 3.71 -13.96 3.32
CA GLU A 60 4.08 -14.24 4.71
C GLU A 60 4.63 -12.98 5.39
N ALA A 61 5.52 -12.25 4.75
CA ALA A 61 6.08 -11.01 5.26
C ALA A 61 4.99 -9.94 5.45
N MET A 62 4.07 -9.80 4.50
CA MET A 62 2.90 -8.93 4.63
C MET A 62 2.02 -9.34 5.81
N ASN A 63 1.79 -10.63 6.00
CA ASN A 63 0.97 -11.10 7.13
C ASN A 63 1.65 -10.85 8.48
N ILE A 64 2.98 -10.99 8.57
CA ILE A 64 3.76 -10.61 9.76
C ILE A 64 3.63 -9.09 10.01
N SER A 65 3.76 -8.26 8.98
CA SER A 65 3.63 -6.80 9.13
C SER A 65 2.23 -6.33 9.56
N SER A 66 1.22 -7.21 9.57
CA SER A 66 -0.11 -6.92 10.12
C SER A 66 -0.18 -7.02 11.64
N GLY A 67 0.88 -7.46 12.29
CA GLY A 67 0.98 -7.59 13.75
C GLY A 67 0.86 -6.25 14.47
N THR A 68 0.62 -6.31 15.78
CA THR A 68 0.65 -5.12 16.63
C THR A 68 1.98 -5.10 17.35
N TYR A 69 2.81 -4.14 17.03
CA TYR A 69 4.14 -3.97 17.61
C TYR A 69 4.18 -2.68 18.44
N PRO A 70 5.09 -2.60 19.45
CA PRO A 70 5.32 -1.36 20.19
C PRO A 70 5.78 -0.23 19.27
N TYR A 71 5.41 1.00 19.60
CA TYR A 71 5.90 2.17 18.87
C TYR A 71 7.44 2.22 18.85
N GLY A 72 7.99 2.45 17.66
CA GLY A 72 9.44 2.48 17.43
C GLY A 72 10.06 1.14 17.03
N GLU A 73 9.28 0.05 17.06
CA GLU A 73 9.67 -1.21 16.43
C GLU A 73 9.17 -1.25 14.98
N SER A 74 10.09 -1.53 14.04
CA SER A 74 9.73 -1.56 12.63
C SER A 74 9.21 -2.92 12.21
N GLU A 75 8.07 -2.95 11.53
CA GLU A 75 7.53 -4.17 10.92
C GLU A 75 8.45 -4.74 9.83
N PHE A 76 9.33 -3.93 9.25
CA PHE A 76 10.37 -4.41 8.33
C PHE A 76 11.30 -5.41 9.01
N ASP A 77 11.72 -5.11 10.23
CA ASP A 77 12.62 -5.99 11.01
C ASP A 77 11.91 -7.30 11.37
N HIS A 78 10.67 -7.22 11.86
CA HIS A 78 9.87 -8.40 12.20
C HIS A 78 9.57 -9.29 11.01
N ALA A 79 9.31 -8.70 9.84
CA ALA A 79 9.02 -9.41 8.60
C ALA A 79 10.29 -9.87 7.85
N GLY A 80 11.48 -9.47 8.31
CA GLY A 80 12.75 -9.77 7.65
C GLY A 80 12.87 -9.13 6.27
N LEU A 81 12.21 -7.99 6.06
CA LEU A 81 12.23 -7.25 4.80
C LEU A 81 13.32 -6.17 4.82
N ALA A 82 14.15 -6.16 3.78
CA ALA A 82 15.02 -5.03 3.52
C ALA A 82 14.26 -3.88 2.87
N ILE A 83 14.86 -2.70 2.89
CA ILE A 83 14.35 -1.51 2.21
C ILE A 83 15.19 -1.17 1.00
N GLU A 84 14.57 -0.52 0.02
CA GLU A 84 15.23 0.06 -1.15
C GLU A 84 14.79 1.51 -1.36
N PRO A 85 15.67 2.36 -1.89
CA PRO A 85 15.34 3.76 -2.07
C PRO A 85 14.23 3.95 -3.09
N SER A 86 13.36 4.92 -2.86
CA SER A 86 12.44 5.48 -3.83
C SER A 86 13.14 6.54 -4.71
N GLN A 87 12.51 6.94 -5.82
CA GLN A 87 13.07 7.93 -6.75
C GLN A 87 12.48 9.32 -6.58
N THR A 88 11.21 9.43 -6.18
CA THR A 88 10.46 10.69 -6.17
C THR A 88 10.04 11.13 -4.76
N VAL A 89 10.18 10.25 -3.78
CA VAL A 89 9.88 10.49 -2.36
C VAL A 89 11.03 10.01 -1.47
N ALA A 90 11.13 10.53 -0.25
CA ALA A 90 12.16 10.10 0.70
C ALA A 90 11.84 8.76 1.37
N VAL A 91 10.57 8.39 1.42
CA VAL A 91 10.09 7.11 2.00
C VAL A 91 10.57 5.94 1.15
N PRO A 92 11.29 4.95 1.74
CA PRO A 92 11.77 3.79 0.98
C PRO A 92 10.62 2.83 0.64
N ARG A 93 10.82 2.01 -0.40
CA ARG A 93 9.96 0.86 -0.69
C ARG A 93 10.50 -0.41 -0.01
N ALA A 94 9.65 -1.41 0.14
CA ALA A 94 10.08 -2.74 0.54
C ALA A 94 10.88 -3.40 -0.60
N SER A 95 11.95 -4.10 -0.24
CA SER A 95 12.77 -4.83 -1.22
C SER A 95 12.03 -6.04 -1.78
N GLY A 96 12.27 -6.35 -3.05
CA GLY A 96 11.73 -7.52 -3.73
C GLY A 96 10.24 -7.44 -4.08
N VAL A 97 9.59 -6.28 -3.94
CA VAL A 97 8.22 -6.09 -4.42
C VAL A 97 8.17 -5.99 -5.94
N PRO A 98 7.15 -6.57 -6.60
CA PRO A 98 7.05 -6.52 -8.06
C PRO A 98 6.75 -5.12 -8.59
N ALA A 99 6.06 -4.30 -7.80
CA ALA A 99 5.78 -2.90 -8.12
C ALA A 99 5.53 -2.09 -6.84
N ALA A 100 5.80 -0.80 -6.91
CA ALA A 100 5.48 0.16 -5.86
C ALA A 100 5.02 1.49 -6.45
N LEU A 101 4.14 2.20 -5.73
CA LEU A 101 3.67 3.53 -6.08
C LEU A 101 4.23 4.51 -5.06
N GLU A 102 5.03 5.46 -5.52
CA GLU A 102 5.60 6.53 -4.71
C GLU A 102 4.61 7.69 -4.67
N CYS A 103 4.17 8.06 -3.48
CA CYS A 103 3.02 8.93 -3.32
C CYS A 103 3.34 10.14 -2.44
N ARG A 104 2.80 11.30 -2.82
CA ARG A 104 2.69 12.46 -1.95
C ARG A 104 1.27 12.59 -1.43
N HIS A 105 1.15 12.84 -0.14
CA HIS A 105 -0.12 13.06 0.52
C HIS A 105 -0.85 14.25 -0.11
N PHE A 106 -2.10 14.03 -0.49
CA PHE A 106 -2.97 15.07 -1.03
C PHE A 106 -3.98 15.55 0.02
N GLN A 107 -4.70 14.61 0.65
CA GLN A 107 -5.73 14.93 1.63
C GLN A 107 -6.04 13.72 2.51
N THR A 108 -6.37 13.98 3.77
CA THR A 108 -7.00 13.03 4.69
C THR A 108 -8.43 13.48 4.97
N ILE A 109 -9.40 12.56 4.87
CA ILE A 109 -10.83 12.80 5.09
C ILE A 109 -11.30 11.93 6.24
N ASP A 110 -11.87 12.55 7.26
CA ASP A 110 -12.54 11.83 8.34
C ASP A 110 -13.84 11.19 7.82
N LEU A 111 -14.01 9.89 8.08
CA LEU A 111 -15.25 9.20 7.78
C LEU A 111 -16.17 9.20 9.02
N PRO A 112 -17.48 8.96 8.85
CA PRO A 112 -18.41 8.84 9.97
C PRO A 112 -17.91 7.83 10.99
N ARG A 113 -18.05 8.17 12.28
CA ARG A 113 -17.65 7.33 13.40
C ARG A 113 -18.76 6.38 13.82
N ASN A 114 -18.37 5.27 14.42
CA ASN A 114 -19.28 4.36 15.11
C ASN A 114 -19.74 4.98 16.44
N ASP A 115 -20.77 4.38 17.04
CA ASP A 115 -21.33 4.82 18.32
C ASP A 115 -20.32 4.70 19.50
N ASP A 116 -19.33 3.83 19.37
CA ASP A 116 -18.22 3.63 20.32
C ASP A 116 -17.05 4.62 20.13
N GLY A 117 -17.17 5.55 19.16
CA GLY A 117 -16.13 6.54 18.83
C GLY A 117 -15.04 6.04 17.89
N GLY A 118 -15.01 4.75 17.55
CA GLY A 118 -14.12 4.18 16.56
C GLY A 118 -14.51 4.61 15.14
N GLY A 119 -13.55 4.66 14.22
CA GLY A 119 -13.83 5.06 12.84
C GLY A 119 -12.66 4.81 11.91
N TYR A 120 -12.79 5.38 10.71
CA TYR A 120 -11.76 5.34 9.70
C TYR A 120 -11.47 6.74 9.18
N VAL A 121 -10.27 6.93 8.70
CA VAL A 121 -9.90 8.06 7.86
C VAL A 121 -9.55 7.55 6.46
N LEU A 122 -9.86 8.35 5.45
CA LEU A 122 -9.48 8.08 4.08
C LEU A 122 -8.27 8.94 3.74
N VAL A 123 -7.16 8.29 3.42
CA VAL A 123 -5.94 8.95 2.95
C VAL A 123 -5.93 8.93 1.43
N ILE A 124 -5.72 10.09 0.82
CA ILE A 124 -5.60 10.26 -0.63
C ILE A 124 -4.19 10.76 -0.93
N GLY A 125 -3.54 10.14 -1.92
CA GLY A 125 -2.22 10.53 -2.40
C GLY A 125 -2.14 10.68 -3.91
N THR A 126 -1.28 11.59 -4.34
CA THR A 126 -0.89 11.73 -5.75
C THR A 126 0.31 10.83 -6.00
N VAL A 127 0.24 9.98 -7.01
CA VAL A 127 1.35 9.13 -7.44
C VAL A 127 2.36 9.98 -8.21
N THR A 128 3.58 10.06 -7.71
CA THR A 128 4.67 10.86 -8.30
C THR A 128 5.72 9.99 -8.99
N GLY A 129 5.76 8.69 -8.66
CA GLY A 129 6.65 7.71 -9.28
C GLY A 129 6.04 6.31 -9.21
N ILE A 130 6.42 5.48 -10.16
CA ILE A 130 6.02 4.07 -10.21
C ILE A 130 7.29 3.24 -10.41
N TYR A 131 7.57 2.37 -9.45
CA TYR A 131 8.57 1.32 -9.59
C TYR A 131 7.91 0.05 -10.13
N ILE A 132 8.53 -0.60 -11.08
CA ILE A 132 8.17 -1.93 -11.56
C ILE A 132 9.46 -2.73 -11.74
N ASP A 133 9.50 -3.95 -11.18
CA ASP A 133 10.64 -4.85 -11.36
C ASP A 133 10.73 -5.30 -12.83
N ASP A 134 11.91 -5.21 -13.43
CA ASP A 134 12.13 -5.60 -14.84
C ASP A 134 11.77 -7.07 -15.10
N ASN A 135 11.89 -7.94 -14.11
CA ASN A 135 11.55 -9.36 -14.22
C ASN A 135 10.04 -9.62 -14.40
N VAL A 136 9.19 -8.65 -14.06
CA VAL A 136 7.73 -8.78 -14.26
C VAL A 136 7.25 -8.02 -15.49
N VAL A 137 8.17 -7.49 -16.33
CA VAL A 137 7.85 -6.77 -17.56
C VAL A 137 8.27 -7.59 -18.77
N GLU A 138 7.35 -7.78 -19.71
CA GLU A 138 7.66 -8.36 -21.02
C GLU A 138 7.01 -7.56 -22.13
N ASN A 139 7.80 -7.17 -23.14
CA ASN A 139 7.35 -6.36 -24.28
C ASN A 139 6.64 -5.05 -23.85
N GLY A 140 7.10 -4.43 -22.74
CA GLY A 140 6.53 -3.21 -22.20
C GLY A 140 5.21 -3.38 -21.41
N LEU A 141 4.79 -4.61 -21.17
CA LEU A 141 3.58 -4.93 -20.41
C LEU A 141 3.92 -5.70 -19.14
N VAL A 142 3.17 -5.43 -18.06
CA VAL A 142 3.29 -6.17 -16.80
C VAL A 142 2.70 -7.55 -16.95
N LYS A 143 3.48 -8.57 -16.59
CA LYS A 143 3.07 -9.98 -16.55
C LYS A 143 2.59 -10.35 -15.15
N TYR A 144 1.30 -10.43 -14.95
CA TYR A 144 0.72 -10.77 -13.65
C TYR A 144 1.07 -12.18 -13.20
N GLU A 145 1.25 -13.12 -14.13
CA GLU A 145 1.66 -14.50 -13.88
C GLU A 145 3.08 -14.58 -13.29
N ALA A 146 3.92 -13.58 -13.53
CA ALA A 146 5.29 -13.55 -13.01
C ALA A 146 5.36 -13.25 -11.51
N PHE A 147 4.32 -12.66 -10.90
CA PHE A 147 4.34 -12.32 -9.47
C PHE A 147 3.07 -12.69 -8.69
N VAL A 148 2.00 -13.12 -9.35
CA VAL A 148 0.74 -13.58 -8.72
C VAL A 148 0.25 -12.60 -7.64
N PRO A 149 -0.46 -11.52 -8.01
CA PRO A 149 -0.97 -10.55 -7.04
C PRO A 149 -1.89 -11.21 -6.02
N ILE A 150 -1.81 -10.74 -4.77
CA ILE A 150 -2.67 -11.18 -3.67
C ILE A 150 -3.74 -10.12 -3.41
N SER A 151 -4.97 -10.57 -3.23
CA SER A 151 -6.08 -9.72 -2.80
C SER A 151 -6.71 -10.21 -1.50
N ARG A 152 -7.11 -9.29 -0.64
CA ARG A 152 -7.88 -9.59 0.57
C ARG A 152 -9.36 -9.70 0.22
N LEU A 153 -10.01 -10.80 0.64
CA LEU A 153 -11.43 -11.05 0.37
C LEU A 153 -12.33 -10.75 1.57
N GLY A 154 -11.80 -10.80 2.76
CA GLY A 154 -12.54 -10.57 3.99
C GLY A 154 -12.23 -11.65 5.04
N TYR A 155 -12.62 -11.44 6.28
CA TYR A 155 -12.27 -12.28 7.42
C TYR A 155 -10.77 -12.64 7.45
N ARG A 156 -10.43 -13.89 7.14
CA ARG A 156 -9.04 -14.39 7.01
C ARG A 156 -8.72 -14.89 5.59
N ASP A 157 -9.61 -14.62 4.65
CA ASP A 157 -9.50 -15.16 3.29
C ASP A 157 -8.71 -14.21 2.40
N TYR A 158 -7.87 -14.81 1.56
CA TYR A 158 -7.10 -14.15 0.52
C TYR A 158 -7.27 -14.88 -0.80
N GLY A 159 -7.21 -14.14 -1.89
CA GLY A 159 -7.24 -14.67 -3.25
C GLY A 159 -5.90 -14.47 -3.95
N ARG A 160 -5.53 -15.43 -4.80
CA ARG A 160 -4.47 -15.29 -5.79
C ARG A 160 -5.10 -14.89 -7.11
N VAL A 161 -4.55 -13.87 -7.77
CA VAL A 161 -4.99 -13.49 -9.11
C VAL A 161 -4.22 -14.33 -10.12
N THR A 162 -4.79 -15.48 -10.49
CA THR A 162 -4.16 -16.47 -11.40
C THR A 162 -4.96 -16.71 -12.68
N ASP A 163 -6.24 -16.34 -12.70
CA ASP A 163 -7.10 -16.47 -13.88
C ASP A 163 -7.31 -15.10 -14.50
N ILE A 164 -6.59 -14.84 -15.61
CA ILE A 164 -6.55 -13.55 -16.29
C ILE A 164 -7.09 -13.71 -17.70
N PHE A 165 -8.10 -12.92 -18.04
CA PHE A 165 -8.71 -12.94 -19.36
C PHE A 165 -8.82 -11.51 -19.94
N GLN A 166 -8.87 -11.44 -21.26
CA GLN A 166 -9.04 -10.17 -21.98
C GLN A 166 -10.50 -9.99 -22.41
N ALA A 167 -10.97 -8.76 -22.32
CA ALA A 167 -12.28 -8.36 -22.84
C ALA A 167 -12.15 -7.02 -23.57
N SER A 168 -12.70 -6.97 -24.79
CA SER A 168 -12.80 -5.71 -25.55
C SER A 168 -14.00 -4.90 -25.05
N ARG A 169 -13.84 -3.58 -24.99
CA ARG A 169 -15.00 -2.70 -24.71
C ARG A 169 -15.94 -2.71 -25.91
N PRO A 170 -17.28 -2.73 -25.69
CA PRO A 170 -18.24 -2.59 -26.79
C PRO A 170 -17.96 -1.34 -27.63
N GLY A 171 -17.87 -1.51 -28.95
CA GLY A 171 -17.59 -0.41 -29.89
C GLY A 171 -16.13 -0.02 -30.08
N GLN A 172 -15.19 -0.70 -29.43
CA GLN A 172 -13.75 -0.63 -29.71
C GLN A 172 -13.32 -1.95 -30.38
N ALA A 173 -12.97 -1.87 -31.67
CA ALA A 173 -12.40 -2.98 -32.42
C ALA A 173 -10.89 -2.95 -32.33
#